data_00f300b32b3b87c386a0721c86dbf45a
#
_entry.id   00f300b32b3b87c386a0721c86dbf45a
#
_cell.length_a   1.000
_cell.length_b   1.000
_cell.length_c   1.000
_cell.angle_alpha   90.00
_cell.angle_beta   90.00
_cell.angle_gamma   90.00
#
_symmetry.space_group_name_H-M   'P 1'
#
loop_
_entity.id
_entity.type
_entity.pdbx_description
1 polymer ?
#
loop_
_entity_poly.entity_id
_entity_poly.type
_entity_poly.pdbx_seq_one_letter_code
_entity_poly.pdbx_strand_id
1 'polypeptide(L)'
;MTTPQNTIAIVYDYDQTLSPSYMQDEVVFPAFGINPDSFWRRCAELRESGYDHELAYMKVLLDTLGMDRPTNAYLRELGGKLTFYKGLPEMFEEFRSGLLAPEYVAHGITVEHYIISSGMKILLEGSRLAPYVRAIFGCEFAEDAEGRITFPKRVISHTQKTQFLFRINKGLLDMSQDVNDHMDADIRPIPFPHMIYIGDGPTDVPCFTVMKKNGGQAIAVYNPDDPQRVGFKKCYQLSTHAIRVRHIAPADFRPNT
;
A
#
# COMPACT_ATOMS: atom_id res chain seq x y z
N MET A 1 -26.58 15.85 -11.29
CA MET A 1 -25.75 16.74 -10.45
C MET A 1 -24.33 16.24 -10.57
N THR A 2 -23.39 17.12 -10.91
CA THR A 2 -21.97 16.77 -10.96
C THR A 2 -21.44 16.60 -9.54
N THR A 3 -20.64 15.56 -9.29
CA THR A 3 -19.95 15.37 -8.00
C THR A 3 -18.82 16.40 -7.90
N PRO A 4 -18.68 17.13 -6.79
CA PRO A 4 -17.51 17.99 -6.61
C PRO A 4 -16.23 17.18 -6.71
N GLN A 5 -15.33 17.58 -7.64
CA GLN A 5 -14.02 16.92 -7.85
C GLN A 5 -12.92 17.72 -7.16
N ASN A 6 -13.09 17.97 -5.86
CA ASN A 6 -12.23 18.81 -5.04
C ASN A 6 -11.33 18.02 -4.06
N THR A 7 -11.27 16.69 -4.22
CA THR A 7 -10.42 15.84 -3.40
C THR A 7 -9.14 15.46 -4.14
N ILE A 8 -8.00 15.61 -3.48
CA ILE A 8 -6.71 15.07 -3.89
C ILE A 8 -6.49 13.76 -3.14
N ALA A 9 -6.23 12.66 -3.86
CA ALA A 9 -5.88 11.39 -3.25
C ALA A 9 -4.38 11.16 -3.31
N ILE A 10 -3.77 10.90 -2.16
CA ILE A 10 -2.39 10.40 -2.07
C ILE A 10 -2.46 8.92 -1.73
N VAL A 11 -1.97 8.10 -2.63
CA VAL A 11 -2.05 6.63 -2.56
C VAL A 11 -0.65 6.08 -2.37
N TYR A 12 -0.46 5.29 -1.35
CA TYR A 12 0.84 4.74 -0.97
C TYR A 12 0.88 3.22 -1.12
N ASP A 13 1.98 2.69 -1.59
CA ASP A 13 2.42 1.36 -1.17
C ASP A 13 2.87 1.40 0.30
N TYR A 14 3.07 0.23 0.92
CA TYR A 14 3.48 0.20 2.33
C TYR A 14 4.93 -0.25 2.52
N ASP A 15 5.25 -1.51 2.17
CA ASP A 15 6.57 -2.08 2.41
C ASP A 15 7.63 -1.35 1.58
N GLN A 16 8.73 -0.93 2.20
CA GLN A 16 9.80 -0.12 1.59
C GLN A 16 9.36 1.29 1.13
N THR A 17 8.08 1.65 1.31
CA THR A 17 7.51 2.96 0.96
C THR A 17 7.19 3.79 2.19
N LEU A 18 6.34 3.29 3.11
CA LEU A 18 6.02 3.94 4.39
C LEU A 18 6.82 3.33 5.55
N SER A 19 7.32 2.10 5.38
CA SER A 19 8.15 1.35 6.33
C SER A 19 9.46 0.95 5.68
N PRO A 20 10.59 0.96 6.41
CA PRO A 20 11.87 0.46 5.90
C PRO A 20 11.94 -1.07 5.80
N SER A 21 10.99 -1.78 6.37
CA SER A 21 10.96 -3.23 6.48
C SER A 21 9.73 -3.83 5.81
N TYR A 22 9.77 -5.13 5.52
CA TYR A 22 8.55 -5.89 5.23
C TYR A 22 7.80 -6.16 6.54
N MET A 23 6.49 -5.96 6.53
CA MET A 23 5.66 -6.15 7.73
C MET A 23 5.74 -7.57 8.30
N GLN A 24 5.95 -8.58 7.45
CA GLN A 24 6.10 -9.97 7.89
C GLN A 24 7.39 -10.15 8.69
N ASP A 25 8.50 -9.63 8.19
CA ASP A 25 9.82 -9.73 8.84
C ASP A 25 9.83 -8.98 10.16
N GLU A 26 9.12 -7.86 10.21
CA GLU A 26 9.15 -6.97 11.37
C GLU A 26 8.31 -7.47 12.55
N VAL A 27 7.08 -7.92 12.31
CA VAL A 27 6.15 -8.23 13.40
C VAL A 27 5.63 -9.67 13.40
N VAL A 28 5.47 -10.31 12.23
CA VAL A 28 4.90 -11.66 12.17
C VAL A 28 5.96 -12.70 12.49
N PHE A 29 7.09 -12.67 11.83
CA PHE A 29 8.12 -13.69 12.00
C PHE A 29 8.67 -13.73 13.43
N PRO A 30 8.97 -12.60 14.10
CA PRO A 30 9.37 -12.64 15.50
C PRO A 30 8.29 -13.17 16.43
N ALA A 31 7.01 -12.85 16.17
CA ALA A 31 5.90 -13.29 17.02
C ALA A 31 5.68 -14.81 16.99
N PHE A 32 6.04 -15.48 15.88
CA PHE A 32 5.82 -16.91 15.68
C PHE A 32 7.12 -17.71 15.57
N GLY A 33 8.28 -17.10 15.82
CA GLY A 33 9.57 -17.77 15.71
C GLY A 33 9.91 -18.27 14.30
N ILE A 34 9.40 -17.57 13.26
CA ILE A 34 9.63 -17.94 11.87
C ILE A 34 11.00 -17.40 11.43
N ASN A 35 11.81 -18.27 10.82
CA ASN A 35 13.08 -17.85 10.23
C ASN A 35 12.83 -17.23 8.84
N PRO A 36 13.18 -15.95 8.62
CA PRO A 36 12.91 -15.25 7.35
C PRO A 36 13.54 -15.91 6.13
N ASP A 37 14.83 -16.34 6.22
CA ASP A 37 15.54 -16.91 5.09
C ASP A 37 14.90 -18.20 4.59
N SER A 38 14.51 -19.09 5.51
CA SER A 38 13.83 -20.33 5.17
C SER A 38 12.43 -20.08 4.62
N PHE A 39 11.73 -19.10 5.16
CA PHE A 39 10.39 -18.72 4.72
C PHE A 39 10.42 -18.17 3.28
N TRP A 40 11.24 -17.18 3.02
CA TRP A 40 11.30 -16.55 1.68
C TRP A 40 11.89 -17.49 0.63
N ARG A 41 12.79 -18.41 1.00
CA ARG A 41 13.26 -19.47 0.09
C ARG A 41 12.10 -20.38 -0.33
N ARG A 42 11.27 -20.86 0.60
CA ARG A 42 10.07 -21.66 0.27
C ARG A 42 9.10 -20.91 -0.62
N CYS A 43 8.92 -19.60 -0.40
CA CYS A 43 8.11 -18.76 -1.28
C CYS A 43 8.71 -18.70 -2.69
N ALA A 44 10.05 -18.62 -2.82
CA ALA A 44 10.73 -18.64 -4.11
C ALA A 44 10.52 -19.96 -4.85
N GLU A 45 10.69 -21.09 -4.17
CA GLU A 45 10.44 -22.44 -4.73
C GLU A 45 9.00 -22.59 -5.27
N LEU A 46 8.01 -22.10 -4.53
CA LEU A 46 6.61 -22.11 -5.00
C LEU A 46 6.43 -21.24 -6.25
N ARG A 47 7.03 -20.05 -6.30
CA ARG A 47 6.97 -19.18 -7.49
C ARG A 47 7.62 -19.84 -8.72
N GLU A 48 8.75 -20.52 -8.55
CA GLU A 48 9.39 -21.31 -9.61
C GLU A 48 8.49 -22.43 -10.12
N SER A 49 7.62 -22.97 -9.26
CA SER A 49 6.60 -23.95 -9.64
C SER A 49 5.30 -23.35 -10.21
N GLY A 50 5.26 -21.99 -10.40
CA GLY A 50 4.15 -21.30 -11.05
C GLY A 50 3.12 -20.68 -10.11
N TYR A 51 3.37 -20.61 -8.81
CA TYR A 51 2.48 -19.88 -7.89
C TYR A 51 2.56 -18.37 -8.11
N ASP A 52 1.41 -17.69 -7.93
CA ASP A 52 1.36 -16.24 -7.77
C ASP A 52 2.22 -15.81 -6.57
N HIS A 53 2.85 -14.64 -6.69
CA HIS A 53 3.85 -14.17 -5.72
C HIS A 53 3.28 -14.04 -4.31
N GLU A 54 2.14 -13.38 -4.18
CA GLU A 54 1.51 -13.10 -2.89
C GLU A 54 0.79 -14.34 -2.35
N LEU A 55 0.20 -15.14 -3.24
CA LEU A 55 -0.40 -16.41 -2.86
C LEU A 55 0.64 -17.39 -2.30
N ALA A 56 1.88 -17.37 -2.83
CA ALA A 56 2.97 -18.18 -2.33
C ALA A 56 3.29 -17.86 -0.86
N TYR A 57 3.45 -16.58 -0.51
CA TYR A 57 3.75 -16.23 0.89
C TYR A 57 2.58 -16.54 1.83
N MET A 58 1.35 -16.30 1.41
CA MET A 58 0.18 -16.60 2.22
C MET A 58 0.06 -18.11 2.49
N LYS A 59 0.33 -18.93 1.46
CA LYS A 59 0.36 -20.38 1.61
C LYS A 59 1.48 -20.82 2.56
N VAL A 60 2.72 -20.34 2.35
CA VAL A 60 3.86 -20.71 3.22
C VAL A 60 3.61 -20.29 4.65
N LEU A 61 2.97 -19.14 4.89
CA LEU A 61 2.59 -18.70 6.23
C LEU A 61 1.63 -19.68 6.88
N LEU A 62 0.54 -20.07 6.21
CA LEU A 62 -0.44 -21.02 6.73
C LEU A 62 0.18 -22.39 6.97
N ASP A 63 1.04 -22.88 6.07
CA ASP A 63 1.75 -24.16 6.21
C ASP A 63 2.71 -24.14 7.41
N THR A 64 3.40 -23.01 7.62
CA THR A 64 4.38 -22.86 8.71
C THR A 64 3.69 -22.79 10.08
N LEU A 65 2.56 -22.09 10.16
CA LEU A 65 1.75 -21.97 11.37
C LEU A 65 0.99 -23.28 11.70
N GLY A 66 0.72 -24.11 10.71
CA GLY A 66 0.05 -25.39 10.89
C GLY A 66 -1.30 -25.24 11.60
N MET A 67 -1.44 -25.84 12.80
CA MET A 67 -2.64 -25.76 13.64
C MET A 67 -2.63 -24.54 14.58
N ASP A 68 -1.49 -23.92 14.81
CA ASP A 68 -1.33 -22.78 15.73
C ASP A 68 -1.55 -21.43 15.04
N ARG A 69 -2.60 -21.38 14.22
CA ARG A 69 -2.94 -20.17 13.46
C ARG A 69 -3.45 -19.07 14.37
N PRO A 70 -2.96 -17.83 14.20
CA PRO A 70 -3.45 -16.69 14.95
C PRO A 70 -4.86 -16.29 14.53
N THR A 71 -5.52 -15.52 15.39
CA THR A 71 -6.72 -14.78 15.01
C THR A 71 -6.34 -13.48 14.28
N ASN A 72 -7.27 -12.96 13.45
CA ASN A 72 -7.09 -11.62 12.88
C ASN A 72 -7.02 -10.54 13.99
N ALA A 73 -7.70 -10.75 15.12
CA ALA A 73 -7.58 -9.83 16.27
C ALA A 73 -6.14 -9.74 16.78
N TYR A 74 -5.46 -10.88 16.96
CA TYR A 74 -4.06 -10.90 17.37
C TYR A 74 -3.12 -10.30 16.32
N LEU A 75 -3.34 -10.59 15.03
CA LEU A 75 -2.58 -9.95 13.96
C LEU A 75 -2.77 -8.43 13.96
N ARG A 76 -3.98 -7.94 14.23
CA ARG A 76 -4.24 -6.50 14.38
C ARG A 76 -3.42 -5.89 15.52
N GLU A 77 -3.32 -6.55 16.66
CA GLU A 77 -2.47 -6.10 17.77
C GLU A 77 -0.99 -6.02 17.38
N LEU A 78 -0.49 -7.00 16.61
CA LEU A 78 0.88 -6.97 16.09
C LEU A 78 1.12 -5.75 15.18
N GLY A 79 0.10 -5.32 14.44
CA GLY A 79 0.15 -4.11 13.62
C GLY A 79 0.53 -2.84 14.40
N GLY A 80 0.19 -2.77 15.69
CA GLY A 80 0.59 -1.67 16.57
C GLY A 80 2.10 -1.55 16.81
N LYS A 81 2.88 -2.59 16.47
CA LYS A 81 4.34 -2.63 16.61
C LYS A 81 5.08 -2.23 15.33
N LEU A 82 4.36 -2.02 14.22
CA LEU A 82 4.97 -1.61 12.96
C LEU A 82 5.69 -0.27 13.09
N THR A 83 6.87 -0.18 12.49
CA THR A 83 7.67 1.04 12.43
C THR A 83 7.60 1.70 11.05
N PHE A 84 7.88 2.98 11.00
CA PHE A 84 7.72 3.79 9.81
C PHE A 84 8.97 4.62 9.55
N TYR A 85 9.12 5.08 8.33
CA TYR A 85 10.12 6.08 8.01
C TYR A 85 9.91 7.37 8.80
N LYS A 86 10.98 8.16 8.93
CA LYS A 86 10.99 9.44 9.67
C LYS A 86 9.90 10.39 9.15
N GLY A 87 9.21 11.05 10.07
CA GLY A 87 8.13 11.98 9.75
C GLY A 87 6.74 11.35 9.68
N LEU A 88 6.60 10.04 9.92
CA LEU A 88 5.31 9.34 10.00
C LEU A 88 5.00 8.91 11.45
N PRO A 89 3.77 9.09 11.92
CA PRO A 89 2.58 9.56 11.20
C PRO A 89 2.42 11.10 11.13
N GLU A 90 3.38 11.88 11.60
CA GLU A 90 3.27 13.35 11.78
C GLU A 90 2.90 14.06 10.48
N MET A 91 3.43 13.63 9.33
CA MET A 91 3.06 14.18 8.01
C MET A 91 1.55 14.12 7.76
N PHE A 92 0.89 13.02 8.12
CA PHE A 92 -0.56 12.90 7.95
C PHE A 92 -1.32 13.90 8.82
N GLU A 93 -0.83 14.16 10.03
CA GLU A 93 -1.42 15.16 10.93
C GLU A 93 -1.24 16.58 10.38
N GLU A 94 -0.10 16.89 9.77
CA GLU A 94 0.14 18.17 9.10
C GLU A 94 -0.83 18.40 7.96
N PHE A 95 -1.13 17.38 7.14
CA PHE A 95 -2.18 17.48 6.11
C PHE A 95 -3.55 17.72 6.72
N ARG A 96 -3.87 17.10 7.86
CA ARG A 96 -5.14 17.31 8.55
C ARG A 96 -5.24 18.70 9.19
N SER A 97 -4.16 19.23 9.74
CA SER A 97 -4.11 20.49 10.47
C SER A 97 -3.90 21.74 9.61
N GLY A 98 -3.68 21.60 8.30
CA GLY A 98 -3.65 22.74 7.38
C GLY A 98 -2.36 22.93 6.58
N LEU A 99 -1.74 21.87 6.11
CA LEU A 99 -0.64 21.99 5.13
C LEU A 99 -1.12 22.66 3.83
N LEU A 100 -2.41 22.54 3.51
CA LEU A 100 -3.01 23.25 2.38
C LEU A 100 -3.10 24.75 2.67
N ALA A 101 -2.65 25.57 1.69
CA ALA A 101 -2.78 27.00 1.78
C ALA A 101 -4.27 27.43 1.93
N PRO A 102 -4.57 28.51 2.67
CA PRO A 102 -5.93 28.93 2.98
C PRO A 102 -6.84 29.11 1.75
N GLU A 103 -6.27 29.53 0.62
CA GLU A 103 -7.02 29.69 -0.63
C GLU A 103 -7.58 28.35 -1.14
N TYR A 104 -6.86 27.25 -1.02
CA TYR A 104 -7.34 25.92 -1.44
C TYR A 104 -8.43 25.40 -0.49
N VAL A 105 -8.27 25.64 0.81
CA VAL A 105 -9.29 25.30 1.82
C VAL A 105 -10.58 26.07 1.57
N ALA A 106 -10.49 27.35 1.21
CA ALA A 106 -11.65 28.19 0.88
C ALA A 106 -12.42 27.68 -0.35
N HIS A 107 -11.75 26.98 -1.26
CA HIS A 107 -12.40 26.30 -2.40
C HIS A 107 -12.88 24.87 -2.08
N GLY A 108 -12.82 24.45 -0.82
CA GLY A 108 -13.25 23.13 -0.37
C GLY A 108 -12.33 21.99 -0.82
N ILE A 109 -11.07 22.31 -1.18
CA ILE A 109 -10.10 21.26 -1.55
C ILE A 109 -9.70 20.50 -0.28
N THR A 110 -9.74 19.16 -0.40
CA THR A 110 -9.38 18.24 0.67
C THR A 110 -8.31 17.26 0.19
N VAL A 111 -7.55 16.71 1.13
CA VAL A 111 -6.58 15.63 0.86
C VAL A 111 -7.04 14.37 1.59
N GLU A 112 -7.08 13.27 0.88
CA GLU A 112 -7.34 11.94 1.42
C GLU A 112 -6.14 11.02 1.17
N HIS A 113 -5.85 10.17 2.16
CA HIS A 113 -4.75 9.22 2.11
C HIS A 113 -5.29 7.79 1.97
N TYR A 114 -4.62 6.98 1.16
CA TYR A 114 -4.98 5.59 0.88
C TYR A 114 -3.74 4.71 0.89
N ILE A 115 -3.88 3.47 1.35
CA ILE A 115 -2.79 2.47 1.26
C ILE A 115 -3.24 1.31 0.38
N ILE A 116 -2.39 0.91 -0.58
CA ILE A 116 -2.56 -0.28 -1.40
C ILE A 116 -1.30 -1.13 -1.25
N SER A 117 -1.39 -2.23 -0.51
CA SER A 117 -0.24 -3.08 -0.17
C SER A 117 -0.46 -4.53 -0.64
N SER A 118 0.63 -5.19 -1.00
CA SER A 118 0.66 -6.66 -1.17
C SER A 118 0.84 -7.39 0.17
N GLY A 119 1.03 -6.66 1.26
CA GLY A 119 1.07 -7.20 2.61
C GLY A 119 -0.31 -7.39 3.23
N MET A 120 -0.34 -7.76 4.51
CA MET A 120 -1.57 -8.08 5.24
C MET A 120 -2.29 -6.80 5.71
N LYS A 121 -3.50 -6.59 5.20
CA LYS A 121 -4.38 -5.47 5.56
C LYS A 121 -4.59 -5.36 7.07
N ILE A 122 -4.80 -6.49 7.74
CA ILE A 122 -5.11 -6.53 9.17
C ILE A 122 -4.01 -5.92 10.05
N LEU A 123 -2.73 -6.08 9.67
CA LEU A 123 -1.60 -5.46 10.34
C LEU A 123 -1.66 -3.93 10.17
N LEU A 124 -1.94 -3.46 8.97
CA LEU A 124 -2.05 -2.02 8.67
C LEU A 124 -3.23 -1.38 9.40
N GLU A 125 -4.36 -2.07 9.50
CA GLU A 125 -5.52 -1.63 10.28
C GLU A 125 -5.26 -1.54 11.79
N GLY A 126 -4.29 -2.31 12.31
CA GLY A 126 -3.81 -2.23 13.69
C GLY A 126 -2.72 -1.18 13.91
N SER A 127 -2.18 -0.61 12.86
CA SER A 127 -1.04 0.31 12.92
C SER A 127 -1.44 1.73 13.32
N ARG A 128 -0.43 2.53 13.73
CA ARG A 128 -0.62 3.95 14.03
C ARG A 128 -0.98 4.81 12.80
N LEU A 129 -0.87 4.26 11.58
CA LEU A 129 -1.29 4.95 10.36
C LEU A 129 -2.80 4.85 10.09
N ALA A 130 -3.46 3.80 10.60
CA ALA A 130 -4.87 3.53 10.32
C ALA A 130 -5.83 4.72 10.55
N PRO A 131 -5.68 5.53 11.62
CA PRO A 131 -6.56 6.68 11.85
C PRO A 131 -6.46 7.81 10.83
N TYR A 132 -5.39 7.84 10.02
CA TYR A 132 -5.10 8.92 9.08
C TYR A 132 -5.48 8.59 7.64
N VAL A 133 -5.78 7.32 7.34
CA VAL A 133 -6.07 6.87 5.98
C VAL A 133 -7.55 6.60 5.78
N ARG A 134 -8.07 7.00 4.62
CA ARG A 134 -9.47 6.84 4.24
C ARG A 134 -9.82 5.37 3.98
N ALA A 135 -8.90 4.61 3.37
CA ALA A 135 -9.04 3.18 3.19
C ALA A 135 -7.67 2.50 3.06
N ILE A 136 -7.63 1.24 3.49
CA ILE A 136 -6.49 0.34 3.39
C ILE A 136 -6.93 -0.87 2.55
N PHE A 137 -6.18 -1.14 1.49
CA PHE A 137 -6.31 -2.32 0.65
C PHE A 137 -5.08 -3.19 0.81
N GLY A 138 -5.27 -4.47 1.12
CA GLY A 138 -4.20 -5.42 1.36
C GLY A 138 -4.69 -6.86 1.22
N CYS A 139 -3.79 -7.82 1.35
CA CYS A 139 -4.14 -9.22 1.40
C CYS A 139 -4.90 -9.53 2.70
N GLU A 140 -5.86 -10.42 2.61
CA GLU A 140 -6.74 -10.80 3.72
C GLU A 140 -6.87 -12.31 3.81
N PHE A 141 -6.96 -12.84 5.02
CA PHE A 141 -7.37 -14.22 5.28
C PHE A 141 -8.84 -14.29 5.69
N ALA A 142 -9.50 -15.38 5.32
CA ALA A 142 -10.76 -15.77 5.92
C ALA A 142 -10.53 -16.28 7.34
N GLU A 143 -11.59 -16.31 8.15
CA GLU A 143 -11.57 -16.80 9.53
C GLU A 143 -12.43 -18.05 9.66
N ASP A 144 -12.06 -18.93 10.59
CA ASP A 144 -12.94 -20.00 11.10
C ASP A 144 -13.88 -19.48 12.19
N ALA A 145 -14.64 -20.39 12.81
CA ALA A 145 -15.59 -20.05 13.87
C ALA A 145 -14.92 -19.49 15.14
N GLU A 146 -13.64 -19.77 15.34
CA GLU A 146 -12.81 -19.30 16.46
C GLU A 146 -12.05 -18.00 16.11
N GLY A 147 -12.26 -17.44 14.91
CA GLY A 147 -11.60 -16.23 14.41
C GLY A 147 -10.17 -16.44 13.95
N ARG A 148 -9.71 -17.69 13.79
CA ARG A 148 -8.36 -18.01 13.32
C ARG A 148 -8.27 -17.90 11.81
N ILE A 149 -7.13 -17.42 11.32
CA ILE A 149 -6.92 -17.31 9.88
C ILE A 149 -6.93 -18.68 9.19
N THR A 150 -7.56 -18.72 8.02
CA THR A 150 -7.71 -19.97 7.24
C THR A 150 -7.21 -19.77 5.81
N PHE A 151 -8.09 -19.59 4.87
CA PHE A 151 -7.80 -19.48 3.44
C PHE A 151 -7.58 -18.03 3.02
N PRO A 152 -6.72 -17.74 2.01
CA PRO A 152 -6.60 -16.39 1.45
C PRO A 152 -7.96 -15.89 0.91
N LYS A 153 -8.54 -14.90 1.59
CA LYS A 153 -9.80 -14.26 1.18
C LYS A 153 -9.60 -13.23 0.08
N ARG A 154 -8.46 -12.55 0.13
CA ARG A 154 -8.05 -11.54 -0.86
C ARG A 154 -6.55 -11.60 -1.06
N VAL A 155 -6.15 -11.56 -2.32
CA VAL A 155 -4.76 -11.47 -2.74
C VAL A 155 -4.60 -10.21 -3.58
N ILE A 156 -3.58 -9.40 -3.32
CA ILE A 156 -3.27 -8.19 -4.08
C ILE A 156 -1.85 -8.32 -4.61
N SER A 157 -1.72 -8.80 -5.84
CA SER A 157 -0.45 -8.85 -6.55
C SER A 157 -0.23 -7.60 -7.41
N HIS A 158 0.92 -7.53 -8.09
CA HIS A 158 1.40 -6.35 -8.84
C HIS A 158 0.32 -5.65 -9.68
N THR A 159 -0.33 -6.38 -10.60
CA THR A 159 -1.35 -5.79 -11.48
C THR A 159 -2.68 -5.57 -10.77
N GLN A 160 -2.97 -6.36 -9.75
CA GLN A 160 -4.20 -6.19 -8.97
C GLN A 160 -4.20 -4.91 -8.15
N LYS A 161 -3.04 -4.34 -7.78
CA LYS A 161 -2.98 -3.01 -7.17
C LYS A 161 -3.72 -1.96 -8.01
N THR A 162 -3.69 -2.07 -9.34
CA THR A 162 -4.30 -1.07 -10.24
C THR A 162 -5.81 -0.98 -10.12
N GLN A 163 -6.52 -2.08 -9.82
CA GLN A 163 -7.97 -2.03 -9.62
C GLN A 163 -8.36 -1.09 -8.48
N PHE A 164 -7.52 -0.98 -7.45
CA PHE A 164 -7.80 -0.12 -6.30
C PHE A 164 -7.63 1.37 -6.64
N LEU A 165 -6.78 1.72 -7.60
CA LEU A 165 -6.73 3.08 -8.15
C LEU A 165 -8.07 3.43 -8.82
N PHE A 166 -8.66 2.50 -9.58
CA PHE A 166 -9.99 2.71 -10.18
C PHE A 166 -11.10 2.75 -9.12
N ARG A 167 -11.00 1.97 -8.05
CA ARG A 167 -11.94 2.03 -6.91
C ARG A 167 -11.88 3.39 -6.23
N ILE A 168 -10.69 3.91 -5.94
CA ILE A 168 -10.51 5.25 -5.37
C ILE A 168 -11.06 6.31 -6.33
N ASN A 169 -10.73 6.24 -7.62
CA ASN A 169 -11.24 7.14 -8.65
C ASN A 169 -12.78 7.22 -8.66
N LYS A 170 -13.45 6.07 -8.54
CA LYS A 170 -14.91 5.95 -8.57
C LYS A 170 -15.56 6.12 -7.17
N GLY A 171 -14.80 6.19 -6.09
CA GLY A 171 -15.34 6.20 -4.72
C GLY A 171 -15.93 4.87 -4.25
N LEU A 172 -15.61 3.75 -4.95
CA LEU A 172 -16.13 2.41 -4.67
C LEU A 172 -15.22 1.69 -3.66
N LEU A 173 -15.21 2.16 -2.42
CA LEU A 173 -14.31 1.64 -1.38
C LEU A 173 -14.83 0.34 -0.76
N ASP A 174 -16.14 0.07 -0.83
CA ASP A 174 -16.73 -1.19 -0.42
C ASP A 174 -16.46 -2.27 -1.48
N MET A 175 -15.90 -3.39 -1.06
CA MET A 175 -15.51 -4.50 -1.94
C MET A 175 -16.70 -5.28 -2.50
N SER A 176 -17.92 -5.09 -1.98
CA SER A 176 -19.15 -5.64 -2.55
C SER A 176 -19.60 -4.94 -3.84
N GLN A 177 -19.11 -3.71 -4.08
CA GLN A 177 -19.43 -2.93 -5.27
C GLN A 177 -18.57 -3.39 -6.46
N ASP A 178 -19.15 -3.51 -7.66
CA ASP A 178 -18.41 -3.88 -8.85
C ASP A 178 -17.63 -2.67 -9.40
N VAL A 179 -16.32 -2.78 -9.48
CA VAL A 179 -15.45 -1.76 -10.05
C VAL A 179 -15.65 -1.59 -11.57
N ASN A 180 -16.22 -2.60 -12.24
CA ASN A 180 -16.49 -2.56 -13.68
C ASN A 180 -17.78 -1.81 -14.03
N ASP A 181 -18.67 -1.56 -13.08
CA ASP A 181 -19.86 -0.75 -13.32
C ASP A 181 -19.48 0.57 -13.98
N HIS A 182 -20.19 0.93 -15.05
CA HIS A 182 -19.94 2.17 -15.76
C HIS A 182 -20.21 3.38 -14.87
N MET A 183 -19.30 4.34 -14.89
CA MET A 183 -19.44 5.61 -14.20
C MET A 183 -18.81 6.71 -15.04
N ASP A 184 -19.62 7.71 -15.41
CA ASP A 184 -19.16 8.85 -16.19
C ASP A 184 -18.06 9.63 -15.47
N ALA A 185 -17.15 10.23 -16.24
CA ALA A 185 -15.96 10.88 -15.67
C ALA A 185 -16.27 12.09 -14.78
N ASP A 186 -17.35 12.81 -15.08
CA ASP A 186 -17.79 14.01 -14.37
C ASP A 186 -18.46 13.74 -13.02
N ILE A 187 -18.86 12.48 -12.77
CA ILE A 187 -19.43 12.07 -11.48
C ILE A 187 -18.44 11.28 -10.61
N ARG A 188 -17.23 10.97 -11.12
CA ARG A 188 -16.20 10.32 -10.33
C ARG A 188 -15.63 11.29 -9.29
N PRO A 189 -15.63 10.95 -7.99
CA PRO A 189 -15.22 11.89 -6.95
C PRO A 189 -13.74 12.29 -7.03
N ILE A 190 -12.86 11.39 -7.48
CA ILE A 190 -11.42 11.65 -7.52
C ILE A 190 -10.87 11.30 -8.91
N PRO A 191 -10.83 12.26 -9.86
CA PRO A 191 -10.21 12.04 -11.18
C PRO A 191 -8.72 11.68 -11.04
N PHE A 192 -8.19 10.86 -11.97
CA PHE A 192 -6.77 10.50 -11.95
C PHE A 192 -5.81 11.70 -11.91
N PRO A 193 -6.07 12.85 -12.59
CA PRO A 193 -5.21 14.03 -12.45
C PRO A 193 -5.12 14.59 -11.02
N HIS A 194 -6.06 14.24 -10.14
CA HIS A 194 -6.05 14.62 -8.72
C HIS A 194 -5.44 13.52 -7.82
N MET A 195 -4.77 12.52 -8.41
CA MET A 195 -4.17 11.44 -7.66
C MET A 195 -2.64 11.48 -7.74
N ILE A 196 -2.00 11.15 -6.63
CA ILE A 196 -0.56 10.94 -6.52
C ILE A 196 -0.35 9.51 -6.02
N TYR A 197 0.42 8.70 -6.72
CA TYR A 197 0.81 7.36 -6.28
C TYR A 197 2.28 7.35 -5.86
N ILE A 198 2.57 6.82 -4.69
CA ILE A 198 3.91 6.73 -4.10
C ILE A 198 4.23 5.26 -3.83
N GLY A 199 5.35 4.76 -4.36
CA GLY A 199 5.80 3.38 -4.18
C GLY A 199 7.31 3.24 -4.34
N ASP A 200 7.87 2.08 -3.97
CA ASP A 200 9.33 1.89 -3.94
C ASP A 200 9.91 1.21 -5.20
N GLY A 201 9.07 0.55 -6.01
CA GLY A 201 9.71 -0.24 -7.03
C GLY A 201 8.89 -1.10 -7.97
N PRO A 202 9.44 -2.27 -8.32
CA PRO A 202 8.92 -3.09 -9.41
C PRO A 202 7.47 -3.53 -9.26
N THR A 203 7.01 -3.74 -8.03
CA THR A 203 5.62 -4.14 -7.76
C THR A 203 4.62 -3.03 -8.07
N ASP A 204 5.08 -1.77 -8.11
CA ASP A 204 4.27 -0.58 -8.36
C ASP A 204 4.27 -0.12 -9.82
N VAL A 205 5.10 -0.74 -10.67
CA VAL A 205 5.20 -0.38 -12.09
C VAL A 205 3.84 -0.34 -12.80
N PRO A 206 2.92 -1.29 -12.58
CA PRO A 206 1.57 -1.20 -13.16
C PRO A 206 0.82 0.06 -12.69
N CYS A 207 0.90 0.41 -11.40
CA CYS A 207 0.28 1.61 -10.85
C CYS A 207 0.90 2.88 -11.43
N PHE A 208 2.22 2.98 -11.48
CA PHE A 208 2.92 4.10 -12.13
C PHE A 208 2.46 4.28 -13.59
N THR A 209 2.29 3.17 -14.31
CA THR A 209 1.84 3.19 -15.70
C THR A 209 0.41 3.71 -15.83
N VAL A 210 -0.50 3.24 -14.97
CA VAL A 210 -1.90 3.70 -14.95
C VAL A 210 -1.96 5.19 -14.62
N MET A 211 -1.24 5.63 -13.59
CA MET A 211 -1.18 7.03 -13.19
C MET A 211 -0.72 7.92 -14.34
N LYS A 212 0.43 7.59 -14.93
CA LYS A 212 1.00 8.35 -16.05
C LYS A 212 0.05 8.44 -17.24
N LYS A 213 -0.60 7.32 -17.62
CA LYS A 213 -1.51 7.28 -18.79
C LYS A 213 -2.79 8.10 -18.57
N ASN A 214 -3.22 8.25 -17.31
CA ASN A 214 -4.47 8.93 -16.97
C ASN A 214 -4.27 10.34 -16.39
N GLY A 215 -3.06 10.90 -16.48
CA GLY A 215 -2.77 12.29 -16.06
C GLY A 215 -2.47 12.47 -14.57
N GLY A 216 -2.41 11.40 -13.78
CA GLY A 216 -2.00 11.43 -12.38
C GLY A 216 -0.47 11.54 -12.22
N GLN A 217 -0.04 11.72 -10.98
CA GLN A 217 1.39 11.80 -10.63
C GLN A 217 1.88 10.48 -10.02
N ALA A 218 3.13 10.14 -10.28
CA ALA A 218 3.79 8.96 -9.71
C ALA A 218 5.17 9.33 -9.20
N ILE A 219 5.45 8.96 -7.95
CA ILE A 219 6.72 9.22 -7.26
C ILE A 219 7.29 7.87 -6.83
N ALA A 220 8.53 7.58 -7.20
CA ALA A 220 9.25 6.43 -6.66
C ALA A 220 10.11 6.87 -5.47
N VAL A 221 9.99 6.14 -4.36
CA VAL A 221 10.75 6.44 -3.14
C VAL A 221 11.78 5.35 -2.85
N TYR A 222 12.85 5.73 -2.17
CA TYR A 222 13.92 4.82 -1.79
C TYR A 222 14.37 5.06 -0.35
N ASN A 223 14.85 4.01 0.30
CA ASN A 223 15.44 4.12 1.64
C ASN A 223 16.70 5.00 1.58
N PRO A 224 16.72 6.19 2.24
CA PRO A 224 17.90 7.06 2.24
C PRO A 224 19.07 6.50 3.06
N ASP A 225 18.77 5.62 4.02
CA ASP A 225 19.76 5.04 4.94
C ASP A 225 20.37 3.73 4.40
N ASP A 226 20.02 3.28 3.17
CA ASP A 226 20.61 2.11 2.52
C ASP A 226 22.03 2.39 2.02
N PRO A 227 23.09 1.83 2.65
CA PRO A 227 24.49 2.09 2.30
C PRO A 227 24.84 1.56 0.89
N GLN A 228 24.12 0.56 0.40
CA GLN A 228 24.33 -0.01 -0.95
C GLN A 228 23.57 0.75 -2.03
N ARG A 229 22.65 1.65 -1.63
CA ARG A 229 21.82 2.47 -2.52
C ARG A 229 21.03 1.63 -3.55
N VAL A 230 20.61 0.42 -3.17
CA VAL A 230 19.88 -0.48 -4.06
C VAL A 230 18.54 0.13 -4.47
N GLY A 231 17.78 0.66 -3.49
CA GLY A 231 16.52 1.35 -3.74
C GLY A 231 16.68 2.56 -4.64
N PHE A 232 17.68 3.41 -4.39
CA PHE A 232 17.98 4.56 -5.25
C PHE A 232 18.27 4.15 -6.71
N LYS A 233 19.09 3.12 -6.92
CA LYS A 233 19.43 2.63 -8.27
C LYS A 233 18.17 2.15 -9.01
N LYS A 234 17.27 1.43 -8.31
CA LYS A 234 15.97 1.00 -8.86
C LYS A 234 15.11 2.22 -9.27
N CYS A 235 14.92 3.18 -8.38
CA CYS A 235 14.14 4.39 -8.67
C CYS A 235 14.73 5.19 -9.82
N TYR A 236 16.06 5.33 -9.88
CA TYR A 236 16.74 6.01 -10.98
C TYR A 236 16.48 5.31 -12.32
N GLN A 237 16.53 3.98 -12.37
CA GLN A 237 16.20 3.22 -13.59
C GLN A 237 14.73 3.39 -14.00
N LEU A 238 13.80 3.43 -13.06
CA LEU A 238 12.38 3.69 -13.33
C LEU A 238 12.15 5.08 -13.91
N SER A 239 12.92 6.08 -13.48
CA SER A 239 12.82 7.45 -13.97
C SER A 239 13.50 7.65 -15.33
N THR A 240 14.73 7.13 -15.51
CA THR A 240 15.58 7.48 -16.67
C THR A 240 15.40 6.51 -17.84
N HIS A 241 15.42 5.20 -17.61
CA HIS A 241 15.36 4.21 -18.68
C HIS A 241 13.93 3.83 -19.06
N ALA A 242 13.11 3.55 -18.04
CA ALA A 242 11.74 3.13 -18.28
C ALA A 242 10.74 4.30 -18.36
N ILE A 243 11.13 5.49 -17.91
CA ILE A 243 10.29 6.71 -17.85
C ILE A 243 8.92 6.39 -17.21
N ARG A 244 8.93 5.56 -16.17
CA ARG A 244 7.70 5.11 -15.47
C ARG A 244 7.23 6.15 -14.47
N VAL A 245 8.17 6.87 -13.83
CA VAL A 245 7.91 7.94 -12.87
C VAL A 245 8.58 9.24 -13.31
N ARG A 246 8.02 10.37 -12.87
CA ARG A 246 8.60 11.70 -13.11
C ARG A 246 9.54 12.13 -11.98
N HIS A 247 9.23 11.67 -10.77
CA HIS A 247 9.92 12.09 -9.56
C HIS A 247 10.44 10.87 -8.81
N ILE A 248 11.62 11.04 -8.22
CA ILE A 248 12.18 10.12 -7.24
C ILE A 248 12.53 10.93 -5.99
N ALA A 249 12.33 10.35 -4.81
CA ALA A 249 12.58 11.00 -3.53
C ALA A 249 13.11 10.01 -2.49
N PRO A 250 13.86 10.47 -1.49
CA PRO A 250 14.10 9.64 -0.31
C PRO A 250 12.77 9.37 0.43
N ALA A 251 12.66 8.20 1.06
CA ALA A 251 11.55 7.89 1.95
C ALA A 251 11.79 8.57 3.32
N ASP A 252 11.71 9.89 3.31
CA ASP A 252 11.78 10.75 4.49
C ASP A 252 10.63 11.75 4.42
N PHE A 253 9.69 11.63 5.38
CA PHE A 253 8.43 12.36 5.39
C PHE A 253 8.43 13.54 6.35
N ARG A 254 9.61 13.97 6.81
CA ARG A 254 9.74 15.18 7.63
C ARG A 254 9.54 16.44 6.78
N PRO A 255 9.06 17.54 7.38
CA PRO A 255 8.96 18.82 6.68
C PRO A 255 10.31 19.27 6.12
N ASN A 256 10.30 19.85 4.92
CA ASN A 256 11.48 20.45 4.25
C ASN A 256 12.65 19.49 3.95
N THR A 257 12.36 18.22 3.76
CA THR A 257 13.35 17.22 3.32
C THR A 257 13.33 16.99 1.81
#